data_85890b3973550092af57dd6396f2de87
#
_entry.id   85890b3973550092af57dd6396f2de87
#
_cell.length_a   1.000
_cell.length_b   1.000
_cell.length_c   1.000
_cell.angle_alpha   90.00
_cell.angle_beta   90.00
_cell.angle_gamma   90.00
#
_symmetry.space_group_name_H-M   'P 1'
#
loop_
_entity.id
_entity.type
_entity.pdbx_description
1 polymer ?
#
loop_
_entity_poly.entity_id
_entity_poly.type
_entity_poly.pdbx_seq_one_letter_code
_entity_poly.pdbx_strand_id
1 'polypeptide(L)'
;MANNFDNALPNIKKHFLEIFKVCDKKFVNGCGSYLFDGKTYEYLIDNYEKQKLLFDKSIDKQEVLEIGTYMGHSALIMLSANPKLNLTTIDIDDSFSRISIEYLKKVFPNSNIQFLHGDSISILKRLDKKFDFFHIDGSHKNKTITKEFNFCKKFVSSRDFQIVFDDDITCKTLISNIISSYNIVEKKSKGHGWVTNLYLKIDLPNNKLKLIFINIKFNLKNYVKYIISKINKIISFKKI
;
A
#
# COMPACT_ATOMS: atom_id res chain seq x y z
N MET A 1 -0.27 -13.37 24.68
CA MET A 1 -0.25 -14.27 23.52
C MET A 1 0.20 -13.43 22.32
N ALA A 2 1.13 -13.95 21.50
CA ALA A 2 1.52 -13.25 20.27
C ALA A 2 0.30 -13.10 19.36
N ASN A 3 0.09 -11.92 18.79
CA ASN A 3 -0.99 -11.66 17.87
C ASN A 3 -0.73 -12.48 16.59
N ASN A 4 -1.65 -13.38 16.24
CA ASN A 4 -1.50 -14.33 15.13
C ASN A 4 -2.66 -14.11 14.17
N PHE A 5 -2.38 -14.10 12.85
CA PHE A 5 -3.37 -13.88 11.81
C PHE A 5 -4.52 -14.88 11.88
N ASP A 6 -4.23 -16.18 12.10
CA ASP A 6 -5.26 -17.21 12.15
C ASP A 6 -6.26 -16.98 13.29
N ASN A 7 -5.78 -16.52 14.43
CA ASN A 7 -6.63 -16.17 15.58
C ASN A 7 -7.44 -14.89 15.33
N ALA A 8 -6.92 -13.95 14.54
CA ALA A 8 -7.61 -12.71 14.19
C ALA A 8 -8.62 -12.89 13.05
N LEU A 9 -8.41 -13.89 12.19
CA LEU A 9 -9.18 -14.08 10.95
C LEU A 9 -10.70 -14.17 11.14
N PRO A 10 -11.26 -14.90 12.15
CA PRO A 10 -12.70 -14.92 12.37
C PRO A 10 -13.27 -13.51 12.63
N ASN A 11 -12.54 -12.69 13.39
CA ASN A 11 -12.94 -11.32 13.68
C ASN A 11 -12.81 -10.40 12.46
N ILE A 12 -11.76 -10.56 11.67
CA ILE A 12 -11.59 -9.86 10.39
C ILE A 12 -12.77 -10.17 9.46
N LYS A 13 -13.16 -11.44 9.31
CA LYS A 13 -14.33 -11.85 8.50
C LYS A 13 -15.63 -11.24 9.00
N LYS A 14 -15.83 -11.18 10.32
CA LYS A 14 -17.00 -10.53 10.92
C LYS A 14 -17.05 -9.05 10.53
N HIS A 15 -15.93 -8.30 10.70
CA HIS A 15 -15.89 -6.88 10.37
C HIS A 15 -15.95 -6.61 8.87
N PHE A 16 -15.45 -7.49 8.03
CA PHE A 16 -15.63 -7.47 6.58
C PHE A 16 -17.12 -7.40 6.20
N LEU A 17 -17.94 -8.28 6.81
CA LEU A 17 -19.39 -8.27 6.58
C LEU A 17 -20.08 -7.01 7.13
N GLU A 18 -19.63 -6.48 8.26
CA GLU A 18 -20.19 -5.24 8.82
C GLU A 18 -19.80 -4.01 7.97
N ILE A 19 -18.58 -3.95 7.41
CA ILE A 19 -18.19 -2.90 6.46
C ILE A 19 -19.13 -2.89 5.27
N PHE A 20 -19.48 -4.05 4.71
CA PHE A 20 -20.44 -4.14 3.61
C PHE A 20 -21.82 -3.56 3.99
N LYS A 21 -22.29 -3.85 5.20
CA LYS A 21 -23.58 -3.32 5.69
C LYS A 21 -23.56 -1.80 5.82
N VAL A 22 -22.50 -1.23 6.41
CA VAL A 22 -22.41 0.23 6.57
C VAL A 22 -22.20 0.95 5.25
N CYS A 23 -21.70 0.26 4.21
CA CYS A 23 -21.62 0.73 2.83
C CYS A 23 -22.91 0.44 2.03
N ASP A 24 -24.08 0.30 2.68
CA ASP A 24 -25.39 0.02 2.06
C ASP A 24 -25.40 -1.22 1.16
N LYS A 25 -24.56 -2.21 1.45
CA LYS A 25 -24.36 -3.43 0.65
C LYS A 25 -23.97 -3.11 -0.80
N LYS A 26 -23.17 -2.06 -1.01
CA LYS A 26 -22.68 -1.63 -2.31
C LYS A 26 -21.16 -1.77 -2.37
N PHE A 27 -20.65 -1.98 -3.57
CA PHE A 27 -19.23 -1.92 -3.93
C PHE A 27 -19.08 -1.61 -5.41
N VAL A 28 -17.88 -1.25 -5.85
CA VAL A 28 -17.61 -1.01 -7.28
C VAL A 28 -17.32 -2.34 -7.96
N ASN A 29 -18.15 -2.73 -8.93
CA ASN A 29 -17.94 -3.95 -9.69
C ASN A 29 -16.58 -3.96 -10.41
N GLY A 30 -15.83 -5.04 -10.25
CA GLY A 30 -14.47 -5.18 -10.78
C GLY A 30 -13.37 -4.53 -9.94
N CYS A 31 -13.73 -3.85 -8.83
CA CYS A 31 -12.79 -3.32 -7.87
C CYS A 31 -12.72 -4.24 -6.66
N GLY A 32 -11.75 -5.16 -6.67
CA GLY A 32 -11.48 -6.06 -5.55
C GLY A 32 -10.66 -5.41 -4.45
N SER A 33 -10.36 -6.18 -3.42
CA SER A 33 -9.50 -5.76 -2.31
C SER A 33 -8.77 -6.96 -1.71
N TYR A 34 -8.14 -6.74 -0.57
CA TYR A 34 -7.53 -7.83 0.20
C TYR A 34 -8.50 -8.96 0.59
N LEU A 35 -9.79 -8.66 0.77
CA LEU A 35 -10.76 -9.58 1.36
C LEU A 35 -11.79 -10.12 0.37
N PHE A 36 -11.93 -9.54 -0.82
CA PHE A 36 -12.86 -10.01 -1.86
C PHE A 36 -12.37 -9.66 -3.27
N ASP A 37 -12.97 -10.30 -4.29
CA ASP A 37 -12.52 -10.22 -5.69
C ASP A 37 -13.14 -9.06 -6.49
N GLY A 38 -14.05 -8.30 -5.91
CA GLY A 38 -14.78 -7.22 -6.58
C GLY A 38 -15.94 -7.66 -7.46
N LYS A 39 -16.29 -8.95 -7.48
CA LYS A 39 -17.43 -9.51 -8.24
C LYS A 39 -18.56 -9.92 -7.33
N THR A 40 -18.24 -10.69 -6.31
CA THR A 40 -19.15 -11.07 -5.25
C THR A 40 -18.57 -10.61 -3.92
N TYR A 41 -19.43 -10.15 -2.98
CA TYR A 41 -18.94 -9.74 -1.67
C TYR A 41 -18.79 -10.97 -0.75
N GLU A 42 -17.87 -11.83 -1.14
CA GLU A 42 -17.50 -13.04 -0.41
C GLU A 42 -16.04 -13.01 -0.02
N TYR A 43 -15.72 -13.56 1.16
CA TYR A 43 -14.34 -13.61 1.63
C TYR A 43 -13.47 -14.47 0.70
N LEU A 44 -12.40 -13.87 0.18
CA LEU A 44 -11.49 -14.50 -0.76
C LEU A 44 -10.33 -15.22 -0.03
N ILE A 45 -10.45 -16.54 0.12
CA ILE A 45 -9.42 -17.36 0.76
C ILE A 45 -8.11 -17.39 -0.03
N ASP A 46 -8.17 -17.26 -1.35
CA ASP A 46 -6.99 -17.25 -2.23
C ASP A 46 -6.02 -16.10 -1.90
N ASN A 47 -6.51 -15.05 -1.27
CA ASN A 47 -5.70 -13.91 -0.79
C ASN A 47 -5.11 -14.13 0.62
N TYR A 48 -5.27 -15.30 1.24
CA TYR A 48 -4.82 -15.58 2.60
C TYR A 48 -3.35 -15.21 2.84
N GLU A 49 -2.43 -15.65 1.97
CA GLU A 49 -1.01 -15.36 2.11
C GLU A 49 -0.67 -13.85 1.99
N LYS A 50 -1.41 -13.14 1.12
CA LYS A 50 -1.34 -11.70 0.96
C LYS A 50 -1.83 -10.96 2.21
N GLN A 51 -2.97 -11.37 2.75
CA GLN A 51 -3.57 -10.84 3.98
C GLN A 51 -2.63 -11.08 5.17
N LYS A 52 -2.13 -12.31 5.32
CA LYS A 52 -1.20 -12.71 6.38
C LYS A 52 0.09 -11.90 6.33
N LEU A 53 0.66 -11.67 5.14
CA LEU A 53 1.86 -10.85 4.98
C LEU A 53 1.64 -9.43 5.52
N LEU A 54 0.54 -8.78 5.13
CA LEU A 54 0.22 -7.43 5.58
C LEU A 54 0.00 -7.39 7.12
N PHE A 55 -0.73 -8.37 7.66
CA PHE A 55 -0.94 -8.52 9.09
C PHE A 55 0.38 -8.66 9.84
N ASP A 56 1.21 -9.66 9.48
CA ASP A 56 2.47 -9.96 10.17
C ASP A 56 3.45 -8.77 10.14
N LYS A 57 3.43 -7.98 9.05
CA LYS A 57 4.30 -6.79 8.92
C LYS A 57 3.76 -5.56 9.65
N SER A 58 2.53 -5.60 10.15
CA SER A 58 1.89 -4.50 10.89
C SER A 58 1.92 -4.68 12.41
N ILE A 59 2.26 -5.86 12.94
CA ILE A 59 2.16 -6.21 14.36
C ILE A 59 2.93 -5.22 15.26
N ASP A 60 4.15 -4.85 14.87
CA ASP A 60 5.08 -4.02 15.63
C ASP A 60 5.13 -2.56 15.18
N LYS A 61 4.25 -2.15 14.26
CA LYS A 61 4.25 -0.81 13.70
C LYS A 61 3.45 0.16 14.58
N GLN A 62 3.91 1.43 14.60
CA GLN A 62 3.25 2.48 15.36
C GLN A 62 2.63 3.56 14.46
N GLU A 63 3.32 3.94 13.40
CA GLU A 63 2.93 5.02 12.49
C GLU A 63 2.90 4.50 11.06
N VAL A 64 1.71 4.28 10.52
CA VAL A 64 1.50 3.74 9.17
C VAL A 64 0.90 4.76 8.24
N LEU A 65 1.46 4.85 7.02
CA LEU A 65 0.87 5.55 5.90
C LEU A 65 0.35 4.55 4.86
N GLU A 66 -0.93 4.66 4.58
CA GLU A 66 -1.60 3.92 3.51
C GLU A 66 -2.01 4.86 2.37
N ILE A 67 -1.82 4.44 1.12
CA ILE A 67 -2.31 5.12 -0.08
C ILE A 67 -3.20 4.16 -0.85
N GLY A 68 -4.49 4.48 -0.93
CA GLY A 68 -5.56 3.61 -1.39
C GLY A 68 -6.29 2.99 -0.20
N THR A 69 -7.46 3.49 0.11
CA THR A 69 -8.29 3.03 1.25
C THR A 69 -9.43 2.16 0.78
N TYR A 70 -10.14 2.61 -0.27
CA TYR A 70 -11.37 2.00 -0.79
C TYR A 70 -12.37 1.68 0.34
N MET A 71 -12.64 0.40 0.60
CA MET A 71 -13.52 -0.05 1.69
C MET A 71 -12.77 -0.28 3.02
N GLY A 72 -11.49 0.08 3.13
CA GLY A 72 -10.70 -0.04 4.36
C GLY A 72 -10.35 -1.48 4.77
N HIS A 73 -10.33 -2.44 3.83
CA HIS A 73 -10.06 -3.85 4.15
C HIS A 73 -8.59 -4.09 4.53
N SER A 74 -7.64 -3.42 3.89
CA SER A 74 -6.23 -3.40 4.28
C SER A 74 -6.05 -2.73 5.65
N ALA A 75 -6.73 -1.60 5.88
CA ALA A 75 -6.76 -0.93 7.17
C ALA A 75 -7.31 -1.86 8.28
N LEU A 76 -8.40 -2.59 8.01
CA LEU A 76 -8.95 -3.60 8.94
C LEU A 76 -7.91 -4.67 9.30
N ILE A 77 -7.15 -5.18 8.31
CA ILE A 77 -6.08 -6.18 8.54
C ILE A 77 -4.97 -5.59 9.43
N MET A 78 -4.49 -4.39 9.12
CA MET A 78 -3.41 -3.72 9.87
C MET A 78 -3.84 -3.39 11.30
N LEU A 79 -5.05 -2.87 11.50
CA LEU A 79 -5.63 -2.57 12.82
C LEU A 79 -5.90 -3.83 13.64
N SER A 80 -6.28 -4.94 12.99
CA SER A 80 -6.42 -6.25 13.65
C SER A 80 -5.07 -6.81 14.12
N ALA A 81 -3.98 -6.50 13.41
CA ALA A 81 -2.62 -6.85 13.81
C ALA A 81 -2.14 -6.00 14.99
N ASN A 82 -2.43 -4.70 14.97
CA ASN A 82 -2.08 -3.77 16.05
C ASN A 82 -3.25 -2.79 16.34
N PRO A 83 -4.08 -3.06 17.37
CA PRO A 83 -5.21 -2.21 17.74
C PRO A 83 -4.84 -0.82 18.32
N LYS A 84 -3.54 -0.53 18.47
CA LYS A 84 -3.03 0.77 18.93
C LYS A 84 -2.34 1.55 17.81
N LEU A 85 -2.50 1.10 16.57
CA LEU A 85 -1.86 1.68 15.40
C LEU A 85 -2.31 3.12 15.16
N ASN A 86 -1.38 4.02 14.88
CA ASN A 86 -1.65 5.31 14.27
C ASN A 86 -1.64 5.15 12.74
N LEU A 87 -2.82 5.13 12.13
CA LEU A 87 -3.00 4.94 10.69
C LEU A 87 -3.39 6.26 10.03
N THR A 88 -2.57 6.72 9.11
CA THR A 88 -2.95 7.78 8.16
C THR A 88 -3.23 7.12 6.81
N THR A 89 -4.45 7.24 6.30
CA THR A 89 -4.84 6.66 5.03
C THR A 89 -5.35 7.72 4.06
N ILE A 90 -5.02 7.57 2.77
CA ILE A 90 -5.31 8.54 1.71
C ILE A 90 -6.11 7.85 0.61
N ASP A 91 -7.22 8.46 0.18
CA ASP A 91 -7.94 8.02 -1.02
C ASP A 91 -8.47 9.23 -1.81
N ILE A 92 -8.54 9.05 -3.13
CA ILE A 92 -9.11 10.05 -4.05
C ILE A 92 -10.63 10.00 -4.08
N ASP A 93 -11.21 8.85 -3.72
CA ASP A 93 -12.65 8.62 -3.65
C ASP A 93 -13.07 8.38 -2.18
N ASP A 94 -13.99 9.17 -1.66
CA ASP A 94 -14.47 9.04 -0.29
C ASP A 94 -15.82 8.32 -0.15
N SER A 95 -16.38 7.84 -1.25
CA SER A 95 -17.72 7.21 -1.28
C SER A 95 -17.86 6.03 -0.31
N PHE A 96 -16.82 5.22 -0.21
CA PHE A 96 -16.74 4.09 0.74
C PHE A 96 -15.73 4.36 1.87
N SER A 97 -14.59 4.99 1.56
CA SER A 97 -13.48 5.17 2.48
C SER A 97 -13.88 5.90 3.74
N ARG A 98 -14.65 6.99 3.62
CA ARG A 98 -15.11 7.78 4.78
C ARG A 98 -15.96 6.94 5.72
N ILE A 99 -16.95 6.23 5.19
CA ILE A 99 -17.90 5.43 5.97
C ILE A 99 -17.17 4.27 6.65
N SER A 100 -16.32 3.56 5.91
CA SER A 100 -15.54 2.43 6.42
C SER A 100 -14.57 2.86 7.52
N ILE A 101 -13.89 3.99 7.35
CA ILE A 101 -12.96 4.50 8.36
C ILE A 101 -13.71 4.94 9.63
N GLU A 102 -14.86 5.59 9.51
CA GLU A 102 -15.69 5.92 10.69
C GLU A 102 -16.19 4.66 11.43
N TYR A 103 -16.48 3.60 10.69
CA TYR A 103 -16.76 2.29 11.30
C TYR A 103 -15.52 1.72 12.02
N LEU A 104 -14.35 1.72 11.37
CA LEU A 104 -13.12 1.18 11.96
C LEU A 104 -12.67 1.96 13.21
N LYS A 105 -12.88 3.27 13.28
CA LYS A 105 -12.64 4.06 14.50
C LYS A 105 -13.45 3.57 15.70
N LYS A 106 -14.69 3.13 15.46
CA LYS A 106 -15.56 2.56 16.52
C LYS A 106 -15.08 1.17 16.95
N VAL A 107 -14.59 0.37 16.01
CA VAL A 107 -14.10 -0.99 16.27
C VAL A 107 -12.74 -0.98 16.99
N PHE A 108 -11.89 -0.01 16.66
CA PHE A 108 -10.53 0.12 17.21
C PHE A 108 -10.35 1.45 17.97
N PRO A 109 -11.02 1.63 19.12
CA PRO A 109 -11.05 2.92 19.83
C PRO A 109 -9.69 3.34 20.41
N ASN A 110 -8.73 2.41 20.51
CA ASN A 110 -7.38 2.66 20.98
C ASN A 110 -6.41 3.03 19.86
N SER A 111 -6.84 2.98 18.61
CA SER A 111 -6.08 3.42 17.45
C SER A 111 -6.35 4.90 17.15
N ASN A 112 -5.40 5.55 16.46
CA ASN A 112 -5.62 6.88 15.91
C ASN A 112 -5.68 6.78 14.37
N ILE A 113 -6.89 6.86 13.81
CA ILE A 113 -7.10 6.70 12.37
C ILE A 113 -7.44 8.06 11.77
N GLN A 114 -6.59 8.53 10.84
CA GLN A 114 -6.78 9.74 10.07
C GLN A 114 -7.04 9.40 8.60
N PHE A 115 -8.21 9.78 8.08
CA PHE A 115 -8.53 9.70 6.65
C PHE A 115 -8.31 11.04 5.98
N LEU A 116 -7.56 11.06 4.87
CA LEU A 116 -7.27 12.24 4.06
C LEU A 116 -7.83 12.03 2.64
N HIS A 117 -8.91 12.73 2.34
CA HIS A 117 -9.54 12.68 1.02
C HIS A 117 -8.81 13.55 0.02
N GLY A 118 -8.44 12.98 -1.14
CA GLY A 118 -7.89 13.69 -2.28
C GLY A 118 -6.74 12.98 -3.00
N ASP A 119 -6.17 13.67 -3.99
CA ASP A 119 -5.01 13.18 -4.75
C ASP A 119 -3.80 12.95 -3.84
N SER A 120 -3.25 11.73 -3.87
CA SER A 120 -2.16 11.30 -3.00
C SER A 120 -0.93 12.22 -3.09
N ILE A 121 -0.53 12.61 -4.31
CA ILE A 121 0.64 13.47 -4.53
C ILE A 121 0.42 14.86 -3.95
N SER A 122 -0.79 15.38 -4.06
CA SER A 122 -1.15 16.70 -3.52
C SER A 122 -1.17 16.69 -1.99
N ILE A 123 -1.66 15.62 -1.38
CA ILE A 123 -1.66 15.42 0.08
C ILE A 123 -0.23 15.22 0.58
N LEU A 124 0.55 14.31 -0.03
CA LEU A 124 1.93 14.02 0.36
C LEU A 124 2.86 15.24 0.30
N LYS A 125 2.60 16.22 -0.57
CA LYS A 125 3.37 17.48 -0.60
C LYS A 125 3.20 18.32 0.66
N ARG A 126 2.08 18.20 1.36
CA ARG A 126 1.71 19.02 2.52
C ARG A 126 1.80 18.24 3.84
N LEU A 127 2.05 16.93 3.75
CA LEU A 127 2.15 16.08 4.92
C LEU A 127 3.46 16.37 5.65
N ASP A 128 3.36 16.60 6.95
CA ASP A 128 4.51 16.78 7.86
C ASP A 128 4.38 15.79 9.02
N LYS A 129 4.65 14.53 8.72
CA LYS A 129 4.60 13.43 9.68
C LYS A 129 5.59 12.36 9.30
N LYS A 130 6.10 11.61 10.28
CA LYS A 130 6.99 10.47 10.06
C LYS A 130 6.24 9.16 10.25
N PHE A 131 6.67 8.13 9.51
CA PHE A 131 6.07 6.80 9.52
C PHE A 131 7.15 5.72 9.59
N ASP A 132 6.80 4.58 10.16
CA ASP A 132 7.66 3.40 10.24
C ASP A 132 7.25 2.30 9.27
N PHE A 133 6.05 2.42 8.67
CA PHE A 133 5.55 1.49 7.67
C PHE A 133 4.69 2.18 6.61
N PHE A 134 4.78 1.68 5.37
CA PHE A 134 4.10 2.22 4.21
C PHE A 134 3.36 1.12 3.44
N HIS A 135 2.12 1.40 3.04
CA HIS A 135 1.31 0.55 2.18
C HIS A 135 0.85 1.36 0.96
N ILE A 136 1.17 0.89 -0.26
CA ILE A 136 0.76 1.55 -1.50
C ILE A 136 -0.16 0.62 -2.29
N ASP A 137 -1.42 0.99 -2.38
CA ASP A 137 -2.52 0.27 -3.03
C ASP A 137 -3.48 1.23 -3.79
N GLY A 138 -2.99 2.38 -4.22
CA GLY A 138 -3.84 3.39 -4.86
C GLY A 138 -3.83 3.28 -6.39
N SER A 139 -2.80 3.83 -7.00
CA SER A 139 -2.68 3.92 -8.46
C SER A 139 -1.83 2.79 -9.01
N HIS A 140 -2.32 2.13 -10.09
CA HIS A 140 -1.53 1.12 -10.82
C HIS A 140 -0.61 1.71 -11.91
N LYS A 141 -0.43 3.05 -11.92
CA LYS A 141 0.43 3.73 -12.90
C LYS A 141 1.84 3.89 -12.35
N ASN A 142 2.85 3.28 -12.97
CA ASN A 142 4.27 3.38 -12.55
C ASN A 142 4.73 4.81 -12.23
N LYS A 143 4.28 5.82 -13.02
CA LYS A 143 4.64 7.22 -12.80
C LYS A 143 4.13 7.76 -11.46
N THR A 144 2.89 7.42 -11.09
CA THR A 144 2.28 7.84 -9.82
C THR A 144 2.94 7.14 -8.65
N ILE A 145 3.03 5.80 -8.70
CA ILE A 145 3.65 4.99 -7.64
C ILE A 145 5.12 5.39 -7.42
N THR A 146 5.86 5.74 -8.51
CA THR A 146 7.24 6.26 -8.37
C THR A 146 7.30 7.56 -7.57
N LYS A 147 6.34 8.47 -7.77
CA LYS A 147 6.26 9.71 -6.99
C LYS A 147 5.89 9.44 -5.54
N GLU A 148 4.90 8.58 -5.30
CA GLU A 148 4.48 8.15 -3.95
C GLU A 148 5.64 7.52 -3.20
N PHE A 149 6.36 6.57 -3.80
CA PHE A 149 7.58 5.99 -3.24
C PHE A 149 8.64 7.06 -2.88
N ASN A 150 8.84 8.05 -3.76
CA ASN A 150 9.79 9.13 -3.50
C ASN A 150 9.37 10.03 -2.33
N PHE A 151 8.07 10.24 -2.12
CA PHE A 151 7.54 10.93 -0.94
C PHE A 151 7.68 10.06 0.31
N CYS A 152 7.28 8.79 0.28
CA CYS A 152 7.38 7.87 1.41
C CYS A 152 8.80 7.83 1.99
N LYS A 153 9.85 7.81 1.14
CA LYS A 153 11.24 7.89 1.61
C LYS A 153 11.59 9.15 2.40
N LYS A 154 10.88 10.27 2.20
CA LYS A 154 11.10 11.50 2.98
C LYS A 154 10.46 11.44 4.36
N PHE A 155 9.43 10.61 4.51
CA PHE A 155 8.63 10.50 5.72
C PHE A 155 9.06 9.35 6.64
N VAL A 156 10.10 8.61 6.27
CA VAL A 156 10.62 7.52 7.10
C VAL A 156 11.06 8.05 8.48
N SER A 157 10.63 7.36 9.53
CA SER A 157 11.00 7.68 10.93
C SER A 157 12.40 7.21 11.30
N SER A 158 12.92 6.19 10.62
CA SER A 158 14.23 5.57 10.86
C SER A 158 14.94 5.24 9.53
N ARG A 159 16.10 4.58 9.60
CA ARG A 159 16.79 4.06 8.40
C ARG A 159 16.07 2.87 7.77
N ASP A 160 15.32 2.14 8.56
CA ASP A 160 14.56 0.96 8.15
C ASP A 160 13.31 1.38 7.40
N PHE A 161 13.42 1.57 6.08
CA PHE A 161 12.29 1.89 5.25
C PHE A 161 11.55 0.61 4.88
N GLN A 162 10.35 0.43 5.44
CA GLN A 162 9.52 -0.76 5.24
C GLN A 162 8.28 -0.39 4.44
N ILE A 163 8.05 -1.08 3.32
CA ILE A 163 6.97 -0.78 2.39
C ILE A 163 6.36 -2.05 1.80
N VAL A 164 5.04 -2.06 1.69
CA VAL A 164 4.28 -3.04 0.91
C VAL A 164 3.72 -2.34 -0.32
N PHE A 165 3.92 -2.95 -1.48
CA PHE A 165 3.22 -2.63 -2.72
C PHE A 165 2.15 -3.68 -2.96
N ASP A 166 0.91 -3.23 -3.14
CA ASP A 166 -0.14 -4.08 -3.66
C ASP A 166 -0.01 -4.22 -5.18
N ASP A 167 -0.43 -5.36 -5.73
CA ASP A 167 -0.37 -5.65 -7.16
C ASP A 167 0.99 -5.33 -7.81
N ASP A 168 2.07 -5.91 -7.25
CA ASP A 168 3.45 -5.63 -7.64
C ASP A 168 3.73 -5.83 -9.14
N ILE A 169 2.92 -6.65 -9.79
CA ILE A 169 2.98 -6.93 -11.23
C ILE A 169 2.78 -5.66 -12.07
N THR A 170 1.93 -4.74 -11.61
CA THR A 170 1.63 -3.48 -12.31
C THR A 170 2.78 -2.48 -12.22
N CYS A 171 3.65 -2.62 -11.21
CA CYS A 171 4.78 -1.73 -10.97
C CYS A 171 6.17 -2.40 -11.08
N LYS A 172 6.28 -3.51 -11.84
CA LYS A 172 7.54 -4.26 -12.04
C LYS A 172 8.74 -3.40 -12.39
N THR A 173 8.55 -2.39 -13.24
CA THR A 173 9.63 -1.48 -13.64
C THR A 173 10.16 -0.67 -12.46
N LEU A 174 9.27 -0.13 -11.64
CA LEU A 174 9.63 0.58 -10.41
C LEU A 174 10.37 -0.35 -9.45
N ILE A 175 9.82 -1.52 -9.18
CA ILE A 175 10.38 -2.51 -8.26
C ILE A 175 11.78 -2.95 -8.70
N SER A 176 11.98 -3.24 -9.99
CA SER A 176 13.31 -3.56 -10.55
C SER A 176 14.31 -2.43 -10.33
N ASN A 177 13.89 -1.17 -10.49
CA ASN A 177 14.75 -0.02 -10.25
C ASN A 177 15.04 0.20 -8.75
N ILE A 178 14.08 -0.05 -7.87
CA ILE A 178 14.28 -0.03 -6.40
C ILE A 178 15.36 -1.07 -6.04
N ILE A 179 15.14 -2.33 -6.41
CA ILE A 179 16.04 -3.44 -6.08
C ILE A 179 17.47 -3.18 -6.61
N SER A 180 17.61 -2.59 -7.79
CA SER A 180 18.94 -2.30 -8.38
C SER A 180 19.59 -1.02 -7.87
N SER A 181 18.91 -0.21 -7.06
CA SER A 181 19.39 1.10 -6.62
C SER A 181 19.61 1.20 -5.12
N TYR A 182 18.86 0.44 -4.33
CA TYR A 182 18.88 0.49 -2.88
C TYR A 182 19.38 -0.81 -2.26
N ASN A 183 19.85 -0.74 -1.00
CA ASN A 183 20.20 -1.91 -0.22
C ASN A 183 18.94 -2.57 0.33
N ILE A 184 18.55 -3.71 -0.24
CA ILE A 184 17.37 -4.47 0.16
C ILE A 184 17.78 -5.47 1.25
N VAL A 185 17.30 -5.26 2.47
CA VAL A 185 17.56 -6.13 3.62
C VAL A 185 16.64 -7.34 3.62
N GLU A 186 15.37 -7.12 3.27
CA GLU A 186 14.36 -8.19 3.20
C GLU A 186 13.44 -7.95 2.01
N LYS A 187 13.09 -9.03 1.32
CA LYS A 187 12.10 -9.05 0.25
C LYS A 187 11.21 -10.26 0.43
N LYS A 188 9.89 -10.03 0.48
CA LYS A 188 8.88 -11.11 0.48
C LYS A 188 7.79 -10.77 -0.53
N SER A 189 7.41 -11.73 -1.35
CA SER A 189 6.26 -11.65 -2.26
C SER A 189 5.27 -12.75 -1.89
N LYS A 190 3.98 -12.40 -1.78
CA LYS A 190 2.90 -13.31 -1.41
C LYS A 190 1.64 -12.98 -2.21
N GLY A 191 0.94 -14.02 -2.67
CA GLY A 191 -0.26 -13.95 -3.49
C GLY A 191 -0.18 -14.86 -4.70
N HIS A 192 -1.19 -14.81 -5.56
CA HIS A 192 -1.30 -15.64 -6.76
C HIS A 192 -1.55 -14.81 -8.02
N GLY A 193 -0.93 -15.19 -9.13
CA GLY A 193 -1.17 -14.61 -10.45
C GLY A 193 -0.96 -13.11 -10.50
N TRP A 194 -2.02 -12.35 -10.74
CA TRP A 194 -2.02 -10.91 -10.88
C TRP A 194 -2.12 -10.16 -9.55
N VAL A 195 -2.54 -10.84 -8.48
CA VAL A 195 -2.84 -10.26 -7.17
C VAL A 195 -1.74 -10.65 -6.18
N THR A 196 -0.67 -9.89 -6.15
CA THR A 196 0.49 -10.17 -5.30
C THR A 196 0.93 -8.94 -4.52
N ASN A 197 1.26 -9.15 -3.24
CA ASN A 197 1.92 -8.15 -2.41
C ASN A 197 3.43 -8.33 -2.43
N LEU A 198 4.14 -7.23 -2.58
CA LEU A 198 5.57 -7.19 -2.40
C LEU A 198 5.93 -6.34 -1.18
N TYR A 199 6.45 -6.99 -0.16
CA TYR A 199 7.11 -6.31 0.97
C TYR A 199 8.60 -6.12 0.68
N LEU A 200 9.08 -4.91 0.93
CA LEU A 200 10.50 -4.56 0.91
C LEU A 200 10.91 -3.90 2.24
N LYS A 201 12.01 -4.37 2.82
CA LYS A 201 12.76 -3.66 3.85
C LYS A 201 14.05 -3.13 3.24
N ILE A 202 14.22 -1.82 3.27
CA ILE A 202 15.30 -1.08 2.61
C ILE A 202 16.14 -0.37 3.67
N ASP A 203 17.44 -0.62 3.71
CA ASP A 203 18.38 0.15 4.54
C ASP A 203 18.77 1.43 3.79
N LEU A 204 18.29 2.57 4.26
CA LEU A 204 18.62 3.87 3.69
C LEU A 204 19.99 4.35 4.21
N PRO A 205 20.86 4.90 3.35
CA PRO A 205 22.18 5.33 3.76
C PRO A 205 22.13 6.52 4.74
N ASN A 206 22.98 6.50 5.77
CA ASN A 206 23.12 7.61 6.72
C ASN A 206 23.68 8.90 6.08
N ASN A 207 24.53 8.74 5.07
CA ASN A 207 25.16 9.86 4.40
C ASN A 207 24.17 10.51 3.43
N LYS A 208 23.80 11.78 3.71
CA LYS A 208 22.87 12.56 2.88
C LYS A 208 23.32 12.66 1.43
N LEU A 209 24.62 12.84 1.17
CA LEU A 209 25.16 12.90 -0.20
C LEU A 209 25.00 11.56 -0.92
N LYS A 210 25.27 10.45 -0.23
CA LYS A 210 25.07 9.10 -0.78
C LYS A 210 23.60 8.86 -1.11
N LEU A 211 22.68 9.28 -0.23
CA LEU A 211 21.25 9.18 -0.47
C LEU A 211 20.80 10.04 -1.67
N ILE A 212 21.30 11.27 -1.78
CA ILE A 212 21.02 12.16 -2.92
C ILE A 212 21.49 11.50 -4.21
N PHE A 213 22.72 10.96 -4.24
CA PHE A 213 23.27 10.29 -5.42
C PHE A 213 22.45 9.07 -5.84
N ILE A 214 22.05 8.22 -4.87
CA ILE A 214 21.17 7.07 -5.13
C ILE A 214 19.82 7.54 -5.68
N ASN A 215 19.23 8.58 -5.12
CA ASN A 215 17.96 9.13 -5.59
C ASN A 215 18.06 9.69 -7.01
N ILE A 216 19.15 10.38 -7.36
CA ILE A 216 19.40 10.88 -8.73
C ILE A 216 19.50 9.69 -9.69
N LYS A 217 20.31 8.68 -9.36
CA LYS A 217 20.48 7.47 -10.18
C LYS A 217 19.15 6.72 -10.36
N PHE A 218 18.37 6.55 -9.30
CA PHE A 218 17.06 5.93 -9.34
C PHE A 218 16.08 6.69 -10.24
N ASN A 219 15.98 8.00 -10.07
CA ASN A 219 15.06 8.82 -10.86
C ASN A 219 15.48 8.87 -12.34
N LEU A 220 16.78 8.91 -12.64
CA LEU A 220 17.29 8.85 -14.00
C LEU A 220 16.95 7.53 -14.68
N LYS A 221 17.11 6.39 -13.98
CA LYS A 221 16.72 5.07 -14.51
C LYS A 221 15.22 5.02 -14.85
N ASN A 222 14.36 5.54 -13.97
CA ASN A 222 12.92 5.59 -14.22
C ASN A 222 12.59 6.49 -15.43
N TYR A 223 13.26 7.64 -15.56
CA TYR A 223 13.07 8.56 -16.68
C TYR A 223 13.50 7.91 -18.02
N VAL A 224 14.66 7.29 -18.09
CA VAL A 224 15.16 6.60 -19.29
C VAL A 224 14.19 5.49 -19.71
N LYS A 225 13.74 4.64 -18.77
CA LYS A 225 12.75 3.59 -19.08
C LYS A 225 11.42 4.15 -19.58
N TYR A 226 10.98 5.27 -19.02
CA TYR A 226 9.77 5.97 -19.49
C TYR A 226 9.94 6.44 -20.94
N ILE A 227 11.07 7.06 -21.29
CA ILE A 227 11.36 7.49 -22.68
C ILE A 227 11.36 6.30 -23.63
N ILE A 228 12.07 5.21 -23.29
CA ILE A 228 12.10 3.98 -24.10
C ILE A 228 10.68 3.43 -24.33
N SER A 229 9.84 3.40 -23.30
CA SER A 229 8.47 2.92 -23.44
C SER A 229 7.61 3.79 -24.36
N LYS A 230 7.84 5.10 -24.39
CA LYS A 230 7.18 6.04 -25.31
C LYS A 230 7.64 5.82 -26.73
N ILE A 231 8.94 5.67 -26.96
CA ILE A 231 9.51 5.40 -28.30
C ILE A 231 8.97 4.08 -28.86
N ASN A 232 8.94 3.01 -28.06
CA ASN A 232 8.41 1.72 -28.49
C ASN A 232 6.93 1.78 -28.88
N LYS A 233 6.12 2.57 -28.15
CA LYS A 233 4.72 2.82 -28.53
C LYS A 233 4.60 3.51 -29.87
N ILE A 234 5.43 4.53 -30.13
CA ILE A 234 5.41 5.26 -31.42
C ILE A 234 5.81 4.32 -32.59
N ILE A 235 6.82 3.48 -32.36
CA ILE A 235 7.28 2.52 -33.38
C ILE A 235 6.21 1.46 -33.67
N SER A 236 5.51 0.97 -32.64
CA SER A 236 4.43 -0.01 -32.83
C SER A 236 3.23 0.56 -33.58
N PHE A 237 2.90 1.85 -33.40
CA PHE A 237 1.83 2.52 -34.17
C PHE A 237 2.19 2.75 -35.64
N LYS A 238 3.48 2.77 -36.01
CA LYS A 238 3.90 2.94 -37.43
C LYS A 238 3.99 1.63 -38.21
N LYS A 239 3.77 0.49 -37.57
CA LYS A 239 3.79 -0.85 -38.19
C LYS A 239 2.38 -1.41 -38.52
N ILE A 240 1.34 -0.64 -38.29
CA ILE A 240 -0.05 -0.88 -38.69
C ILE A 240 -0.39 0.09 -39.82
#